data_fb3d55ff1f9ea3eae323ca7c3cd133f5
#
_entry.id   fb3d55ff1f9ea3eae323ca7c3cd133f5
#
_cell.length_a   1.000
_cell.length_b   1.000
_cell.length_c   1.000
_cell.angle_alpha   90.00
_cell.angle_beta   90.00
_cell.angle_gamma   90.00
#
_symmetry.space_group_name_H-M   'P 1'
#
loop_
_entity.id
_entity.type
_entity.pdbx_description
1 polymer ?
#
loop_
_entity_poly.entity_id
_entity_poly.type
_entity_poly.pdbx_seq_one_letter_code
_entity_poly.pdbx_strand_id
1 'polypeptide(L)'
;ADTLGVFFERPSMKGKPASAGWYNSVAFEKAAHESGRYAKSINGDAFSNEIKEQTIQAIKDDLGQVDLVIYSLASPRRTDPSDGETYKSCLKPLGDTYTNRTLDTDKGVVSEVSIETATAEETEHTVKVMGGEDWELWMCALADAGCLADGAKTVAYSYVGPEITWPVYT
;
A
#
# COMPACT_ATOMS: atom_id res chain seq x y z
N ALA A 1 -11.29 15.93 9.64
CA ALA A 1 -10.84 16.16 8.26
C ALA A 1 -11.82 15.49 7.31
N ASP A 2 -11.94 16.02 6.12
CA ASP A 2 -12.59 15.36 4.99
C ASP A 2 -11.60 14.39 4.36
N THR A 3 -12.04 13.24 3.89
CA THR A 3 -11.16 12.16 3.48
C THR A 3 -11.64 11.45 2.21
N LEU A 4 -10.70 11.14 1.33
CA LEU A 4 -10.88 10.22 0.22
C LEU A 4 -9.88 9.08 0.38
N GLY A 5 -10.35 7.85 0.49
CA GLY A 5 -9.53 6.65 0.67
C GLY A 5 -9.49 5.78 -0.59
N VAL A 6 -8.30 5.25 -0.91
CA VAL A 6 -8.13 4.24 -1.95
C VAL A 6 -7.62 2.97 -1.30
N PHE A 7 -8.27 1.85 -1.56
CA PHE A 7 -7.88 0.55 -1.01
C PHE A 7 -8.33 -0.58 -1.91
N PHE A 8 -7.81 -1.77 -1.67
CA PHE A 8 -8.14 -2.95 -2.45
C PHE A 8 -8.67 -4.06 -1.55
N GLU A 9 -9.99 -4.03 -1.31
CA GLU A 9 -10.68 -4.95 -0.44
C GLU A 9 -11.64 -5.86 -1.23
N ARG A 10 -11.78 -7.09 -0.78
CA ARG A 10 -12.66 -8.05 -1.43
C ARG A 10 -14.12 -7.83 -0.97
N PRO A 11 -15.04 -7.52 -1.89
CA PRO A 11 -16.47 -7.44 -1.55
C PRO A 11 -17.05 -8.82 -1.19
N SER A 12 -18.23 -8.82 -0.60
CA SER A 12 -19.00 -10.05 -0.37
C SER A 12 -19.38 -10.70 -1.70
N MET A 13 -19.12 -11.99 -1.86
CA MET A 13 -19.53 -12.74 -3.04
C MET A 13 -19.67 -14.25 -2.78
N LYS A 14 -20.58 -14.90 -3.51
CA LYS A 14 -20.83 -16.34 -3.47
C LYS A 14 -21.02 -16.89 -2.04
N GLY A 15 -21.79 -16.18 -1.20
CA GLY A 15 -22.06 -16.60 0.17
C GLY A 15 -20.90 -16.44 1.16
N LYS A 16 -19.77 -15.83 0.74
CA LYS A 16 -18.66 -15.49 1.62
C LYS A 16 -18.75 -14.02 2.03
N PRO A 17 -18.46 -13.67 3.29
CA PRO A 17 -18.41 -12.28 3.73
C PRO A 17 -17.30 -11.51 2.98
N ALA A 18 -17.43 -10.19 2.97
CA ALA A 18 -16.36 -9.30 2.53
C ALA A 18 -15.13 -9.42 3.46
N SER A 19 -14.01 -8.87 3.02
CA SER A 19 -12.82 -8.71 3.88
C SER A 19 -13.10 -7.76 5.04
N ALA A 20 -12.34 -7.88 6.12
CA ALA A 20 -12.51 -7.02 7.29
C ALA A 20 -12.36 -5.52 6.94
N GLY A 21 -11.40 -5.17 6.08
CA GLY A 21 -11.18 -3.80 5.64
C GLY A 21 -12.39 -3.22 4.91
N TRP A 22 -13.12 -4.01 4.13
CA TRP A 22 -14.38 -3.57 3.51
C TRP A 22 -15.39 -3.08 4.54
N TYR A 23 -15.63 -3.87 5.59
CA TYR A 23 -16.56 -3.47 6.66
C TYR A 23 -16.05 -2.27 7.45
N ASN A 24 -14.74 -2.19 7.69
CA ASN A 24 -14.14 -1.05 8.37
C ASN A 24 -14.31 0.24 7.58
N SER A 25 -14.15 0.20 6.26
CA SER A 25 -14.34 1.37 5.39
C SER A 25 -15.78 1.85 5.40
N VAL A 26 -16.74 0.92 5.31
CA VAL A 26 -18.18 1.26 5.40
C VAL A 26 -18.50 1.89 6.77
N ALA A 27 -18.01 1.33 7.86
CA ALA A 27 -18.23 1.86 9.20
C ALA A 27 -17.57 3.24 9.37
N PHE A 28 -16.38 3.45 8.82
CA PHE A 28 -15.69 4.73 8.84
C PHE A 28 -16.48 5.81 8.08
N GLU A 29 -16.90 5.53 6.84
CA GLU A 29 -17.70 6.49 6.05
C GLU A 29 -18.99 6.88 6.78
N LYS A 30 -19.69 5.89 7.33
CA LYS A 30 -20.90 6.14 8.11
C LYS A 30 -20.64 7.08 9.30
N ALA A 31 -19.62 6.80 10.09
CA ALA A 31 -19.26 7.62 11.26
C ALA A 31 -18.81 9.04 10.85
N ALA A 32 -18.10 9.17 9.73
CA ALA A 32 -17.70 10.46 9.19
C ALA A 32 -18.92 11.28 8.77
N HIS A 33 -19.84 10.70 8.00
CA HIS A 33 -21.07 11.36 7.56
C HIS A 33 -21.97 11.77 8.74
N GLU A 34 -22.12 10.90 9.74
CA GLU A 34 -22.85 11.23 10.98
C GLU A 34 -22.22 12.41 11.74
N SER A 35 -20.93 12.61 11.57
CA SER A 35 -20.18 13.76 12.13
C SER A 35 -20.15 14.98 11.22
N GLY A 36 -20.90 14.97 10.10
CA GLY A 36 -20.93 16.07 9.12
C GLY A 36 -19.63 16.21 8.32
N ARG A 37 -18.87 15.14 8.15
CA ARG A 37 -17.62 15.11 7.37
C ARG A 37 -17.80 14.36 6.07
N TYR A 38 -17.08 14.82 5.06
CA TYR A 38 -16.97 14.06 3.81
C TYR A 38 -16.05 12.85 4.02
N ALA A 39 -16.49 11.70 3.57
CA ALA A 39 -15.68 10.51 3.44
C ALA A 39 -16.17 9.70 2.25
N LYS A 40 -15.23 9.29 1.39
CA LYS A 40 -15.50 8.45 0.21
C LYS A 40 -14.39 7.44 0.05
N SER A 41 -14.76 6.25 -0.35
CA SER A 41 -13.83 5.16 -0.60
C SER A 41 -13.87 4.73 -2.07
N ILE A 42 -12.70 4.53 -2.66
CA ILE A 42 -12.52 3.95 -3.98
C ILE A 42 -11.85 2.59 -3.80
N ASN A 43 -12.50 1.54 -4.24
CA ASN A 43 -11.98 0.19 -4.12
C ASN A 43 -11.40 -0.28 -5.45
N GLY A 44 -10.09 -0.48 -5.50
CA GLY A 44 -9.39 -0.95 -6.69
C GLY A 44 -7.88 -0.99 -6.50
N ASP A 45 -7.19 -1.46 -7.53
CA ASP A 45 -5.73 -1.53 -7.52
C ASP A 45 -5.13 -0.12 -7.64
N ALA A 46 -4.63 0.40 -6.53
CA ALA A 46 -4.02 1.73 -6.45
C ALA A 46 -2.78 1.90 -7.34
N PHE A 47 -2.16 0.82 -7.79
CA PHE A 47 -1.05 0.89 -8.75
C PHE A 47 -1.53 1.18 -10.18
N SER A 48 -2.79 0.90 -10.50
CA SER A 48 -3.33 1.09 -11.85
C SER A 48 -3.58 2.55 -12.20
N ASN A 49 -3.41 2.90 -13.47
CA ASN A 49 -3.76 4.22 -13.98
C ASN A 49 -5.26 4.49 -13.87
N GLU A 50 -6.10 3.48 -14.08
CA GLU A 50 -7.56 3.60 -13.95
C GLU A 50 -7.97 4.13 -12.57
N ILE A 51 -7.43 3.56 -11.49
CA ILE A 51 -7.74 4.00 -10.13
C ILE A 51 -7.15 5.38 -9.82
N LYS A 52 -5.97 5.71 -10.36
CA LYS A 52 -5.40 7.06 -10.25
C LYS A 52 -6.32 8.09 -10.91
N GLU A 53 -6.77 7.83 -12.13
CA GLU A 53 -7.69 8.71 -12.87
C GLU A 53 -9.04 8.87 -12.16
N GLN A 54 -9.63 7.76 -11.69
CA GLN A 54 -10.87 7.78 -10.91
C GLN A 54 -10.74 8.60 -9.63
N THR A 55 -9.61 8.48 -8.94
CA THR A 55 -9.33 9.22 -7.71
C THR A 55 -9.18 10.72 -7.99
N ILE A 56 -8.43 11.08 -9.03
CA ILE A 56 -8.26 12.47 -9.49
C ILE A 56 -9.61 13.08 -9.83
N GLN A 57 -10.46 12.34 -10.55
CA GLN A 57 -11.80 12.84 -10.90
C GLN A 57 -12.64 13.07 -9.65
N ALA A 58 -12.62 12.13 -8.69
CA ALA A 58 -13.35 12.28 -7.44
C ALA A 58 -12.85 13.48 -6.59
N ILE A 59 -11.53 13.74 -6.58
CA ILE A 59 -10.99 14.94 -5.92
C ILE A 59 -11.52 16.20 -6.58
N LYS A 60 -11.49 16.28 -7.91
CA LYS A 60 -11.98 17.46 -8.65
C LYS A 60 -13.47 17.72 -8.42
N ASP A 61 -14.27 16.67 -8.41
CA ASP A 61 -15.72 16.79 -8.30
C ASP A 61 -16.17 17.13 -6.87
N ASP A 62 -15.53 16.52 -5.87
CA ASP A 62 -16.01 16.55 -4.50
C ASP A 62 -15.23 17.51 -3.57
N LEU A 63 -13.93 17.69 -3.80
CA LEU A 63 -13.01 18.39 -2.87
C LEU A 63 -12.29 19.58 -3.53
N GLY A 64 -12.13 19.56 -4.84
CA GLY A 64 -11.28 20.49 -5.57
C GLY A 64 -9.80 20.18 -5.46
N GLN A 65 -9.25 20.25 -4.26
CA GLN A 65 -7.84 19.99 -3.96
C GLN A 65 -7.71 19.27 -2.61
N VAL A 66 -6.54 18.66 -2.38
CA VAL A 66 -6.18 18.00 -1.11
C VAL A 66 -4.94 18.64 -0.48
N ASP A 67 -4.93 18.74 0.85
CA ASP A 67 -3.84 19.33 1.62
C ASP A 67 -2.80 18.30 2.08
N LEU A 68 -3.20 17.03 2.11
CA LEU A 68 -2.36 15.94 2.60
C LEU A 68 -2.59 14.68 1.79
N VAL A 69 -1.51 14.09 1.30
CA VAL A 69 -1.51 12.78 0.67
C VAL A 69 -0.74 11.80 1.56
N ILE A 70 -1.43 10.77 2.04
CA ILE A 70 -0.81 9.69 2.82
C ILE A 70 -0.68 8.47 1.92
N TYR A 71 0.56 8.10 1.59
CA TYR A 71 0.85 6.90 0.84
C TYR A 71 1.17 5.75 1.81
N SER A 72 0.24 4.82 1.92
CA SER A 72 0.34 3.67 2.83
C SER A 72 -0.07 2.40 2.07
N LEU A 73 0.70 2.07 1.04
CA LEU A 73 0.48 0.88 0.23
C LEU A 73 1.56 -0.15 0.55
N ALA A 74 1.13 -1.36 0.87
CA ALA A 74 1.99 -2.52 1.03
C ALA A 74 1.39 -3.68 0.24
N SER A 75 2.15 -4.23 -0.68
CA SER A 75 1.74 -5.38 -1.48
C SER A 75 2.95 -6.27 -1.76
N PRO A 76 2.80 -7.59 -1.80
CA PRO A 76 3.88 -8.47 -2.21
C PRO A 76 4.15 -8.42 -3.72
N ARG A 77 3.33 -7.71 -4.48
CA ARG A 77 3.47 -7.58 -5.94
C ARG A 77 2.81 -6.30 -6.44
N ARG A 78 3.34 -5.79 -7.55
CA ARG A 78 2.79 -4.65 -8.29
C ARG A 78 2.85 -4.96 -9.78
N THR A 79 1.77 -4.71 -10.50
CA THR A 79 1.82 -4.62 -11.95
C THR A 79 2.13 -3.17 -12.31
N ASP A 80 3.27 -2.96 -12.98
CA ASP A 80 3.69 -1.63 -13.39
C ASP A 80 2.86 -1.19 -14.60
N PRO A 81 2.12 -0.09 -14.52
CA PRO A 81 1.28 0.37 -15.63
C PRO A 81 2.08 0.89 -16.84
N SER A 82 3.39 1.10 -16.71
CA SER A 82 4.24 1.59 -17.80
C SER A 82 4.67 0.50 -18.76
N ASP A 83 4.87 -0.72 -18.28
CA ASP A 83 5.34 -1.87 -19.06
C ASP A 83 4.39 -3.07 -19.04
N GLY A 84 3.43 -3.10 -18.10
CA GLY A 84 2.48 -4.20 -17.91
C GLY A 84 3.06 -5.40 -17.18
N GLU A 85 4.32 -5.36 -16.75
CA GLU A 85 4.99 -6.43 -16.03
C GLU A 85 4.59 -6.49 -14.56
N THR A 86 4.55 -7.69 -14.00
CA THR A 86 4.24 -7.91 -12.59
C THR A 86 5.49 -8.23 -11.81
N TYR A 87 5.94 -7.27 -11.03
CA TYR A 87 7.07 -7.38 -10.10
C TYR A 87 6.63 -7.97 -8.76
N LYS A 88 7.52 -8.72 -8.11
CA LYS A 88 7.26 -9.33 -6.80
C LYS A 88 8.35 -8.94 -5.83
N SER A 89 7.96 -8.37 -4.69
CA SER A 89 8.89 -8.13 -3.60
C SER A 89 9.22 -9.41 -2.83
N CYS A 90 10.40 -9.46 -2.25
CA CYS A 90 10.80 -10.52 -1.34
C CYS A 90 11.28 -9.94 0.00
N LEU A 91 11.27 -10.77 1.03
CA LEU A 91 11.87 -10.49 2.33
C LEU A 91 13.10 -11.38 2.48
N LYS A 92 14.23 -10.90 1.98
CA LYS A 92 15.51 -11.59 2.02
C LYS A 92 16.62 -10.61 2.39
N PRO A 93 17.65 -11.05 3.11
CA PRO A 93 18.79 -10.20 3.44
C PRO A 93 19.59 -9.83 2.17
N LEU A 94 20.27 -8.67 2.22
CA LEU A 94 21.18 -8.18 1.18
C LEU A 94 22.59 -8.54 1.60
N GLY A 95 23.20 -9.34 1.85
CA GLY A 95 24.56 -9.63 2.27
C GLY A 95 24.75 -11.10 2.53
N ASP A 96 24.72 -11.47 3.79
CA ASP A 96 24.90 -12.85 4.21
C ASP A 96 23.57 -13.56 4.48
N THR A 97 23.57 -14.87 4.35
CA THR A 97 22.42 -15.71 4.74
C THR A 97 22.03 -15.44 6.19
N TYR A 98 20.76 -15.14 6.42
CA TYR A 98 20.22 -14.92 7.75
C TYR A 98 19.70 -16.24 8.34
N THR A 99 20.23 -16.62 9.50
CA THR A 99 19.79 -17.82 10.21
C THR A 99 19.31 -17.46 11.60
N ASN A 100 18.11 -17.90 11.96
CA ASN A 100 17.54 -17.69 13.29
C ASN A 100 16.52 -18.80 13.65
N ARG A 101 16.02 -18.76 14.87
CA ARG A 101 14.98 -19.66 15.35
C ARG A 101 13.60 -19.12 14.99
N THR A 102 12.70 -20.01 14.61
CA THR A 102 11.28 -19.73 14.40
C THR A 102 10.42 -20.65 15.25
N LEU A 103 9.24 -20.17 15.65
CA LEU A 103 8.24 -20.94 16.37
C LEU A 103 7.08 -21.29 15.45
N ASP A 104 6.85 -22.57 15.20
CA ASP A 104 5.60 -23.07 14.64
C ASP A 104 4.55 -23.03 15.76
N THR A 105 3.67 -22.04 15.71
CA THR A 105 2.65 -21.80 16.75
C THR A 105 1.58 -22.89 16.77
N ASP A 106 1.32 -23.55 15.65
CA ASP A 106 0.30 -24.60 15.55
C ASP A 106 0.79 -25.89 16.20
N LYS A 107 2.09 -26.18 16.08
CA LYS A 107 2.71 -27.38 16.64
C LYS A 107 3.44 -27.13 17.96
N GLY A 108 3.68 -25.87 18.32
CA GLY A 108 4.46 -25.50 19.50
C GLY A 108 5.95 -25.92 19.39
N VAL A 109 6.49 -26.01 18.18
CA VAL A 109 7.85 -26.47 17.93
C VAL A 109 8.74 -25.31 17.51
N VAL A 110 9.90 -25.19 18.17
CA VAL A 110 10.97 -24.28 17.78
C VAL A 110 11.90 -25.00 16.80
N SER A 111 12.15 -24.41 15.65
CA SER A 111 13.10 -24.90 14.66
C SER A 111 14.04 -23.77 14.20
N GLU A 112 15.11 -24.14 13.53
CA GLU A 112 15.99 -23.19 12.86
C GLU A 112 15.52 -22.95 11.43
N VAL A 113 15.57 -21.70 10.99
CA VAL A 113 15.28 -21.29 9.62
C VAL A 113 16.44 -20.48 9.09
N SER A 114 16.87 -20.78 7.88
CA SER A 114 17.84 -19.99 7.13
C SER A 114 17.16 -19.35 5.92
N ILE A 115 17.40 -18.07 5.73
CA ILE A 115 16.92 -17.29 4.59
C ILE A 115 18.14 -16.89 3.77
N GLU A 116 18.20 -17.40 2.55
CA GLU A 116 19.26 -17.07 1.60
C GLU A 116 19.18 -15.61 1.19
N THR A 117 20.31 -15.05 0.75
CA THR A 117 20.38 -13.68 0.26
C THR A 117 19.51 -13.46 -0.97
N ALA A 118 18.98 -12.24 -1.12
CA ALA A 118 18.29 -11.84 -2.33
C ALA A 118 19.23 -11.87 -3.53
N THR A 119 18.74 -12.32 -4.66
CA THR A 119 19.42 -12.15 -5.94
C THR A 119 19.33 -10.71 -6.41
N ALA A 120 20.16 -10.30 -7.38
CA ALA A 120 20.07 -8.97 -7.98
C ALA A 120 18.67 -8.71 -8.58
N GLU A 121 18.09 -9.70 -9.26
CA GLU A 121 16.75 -9.61 -9.83
C GLU A 121 15.67 -9.45 -8.74
N GLU A 122 15.72 -10.24 -7.66
CA GLU A 122 14.80 -10.12 -6.53
C GLU A 122 14.89 -8.75 -5.84
N THR A 123 16.10 -8.20 -5.75
CA THR A 123 16.33 -6.86 -5.21
C THR A 123 15.71 -5.81 -6.12
N GLU A 124 15.95 -5.88 -7.42
CA GLU A 124 15.38 -4.97 -8.41
C GLU A 124 13.84 -5.03 -8.40
N HIS A 125 13.28 -6.22 -8.40
CA HIS A 125 11.82 -6.41 -8.29
C HIS A 125 11.26 -5.84 -6.98
N THR A 126 11.97 -5.98 -5.87
CA THR A 126 11.56 -5.41 -4.58
C THR A 126 11.56 -3.88 -4.62
N VAL A 127 12.55 -3.26 -5.25
CA VAL A 127 12.61 -1.81 -5.49
C VAL A 127 11.44 -1.36 -6.36
N LYS A 128 11.11 -2.10 -7.41
CA LYS A 128 9.94 -1.82 -8.27
C LYS A 128 8.61 -1.82 -7.50
N VAL A 129 8.47 -2.69 -6.50
CA VAL A 129 7.24 -2.80 -5.70
C VAL A 129 7.21 -1.80 -4.55
N MET A 130 8.33 -1.62 -3.83
CA MET A 130 8.41 -0.93 -2.54
C MET A 130 9.29 0.31 -2.53
N GLY A 131 10.01 0.60 -3.62
CA GLY A 131 11.05 1.64 -3.67
C GLY A 131 10.56 3.08 -3.85
N GLY A 132 9.25 3.32 -3.86
CA GLY A 132 8.69 4.67 -3.93
C GLY A 132 8.33 5.15 -5.35
N GLU A 133 8.62 4.40 -6.40
CA GLU A 133 8.28 4.77 -7.78
C GLU A 133 6.78 5.05 -7.95
N ASP A 134 5.91 4.20 -7.41
CA ASP A 134 4.46 4.41 -7.50
C ASP A 134 4.00 5.61 -6.67
N TRP A 135 4.65 5.89 -5.54
CA TRP A 135 4.38 7.12 -4.79
C TRP A 135 4.71 8.37 -5.63
N GLU A 136 5.85 8.36 -6.33
CA GLU A 136 6.20 9.43 -7.27
C GLU A 136 5.15 9.57 -8.39
N LEU A 137 4.71 8.46 -8.99
CA LEU A 137 3.65 8.46 -10.02
C LEU A 137 2.35 9.08 -9.50
N TRP A 138 1.93 8.76 -8.28
CA TRP A 138 0.77 9.39 -7.64
C TRP A 138 0.96 10.89 -7.47
N MET A 139 2.12 11.33 -6.97
CA MET A 139 2.38 12.75 -6.73
C MET A 139 2.42 13.54 -8.03
N CYS A 140 3.06 13.00 -9.08
CA CYS A 140 3.06 13.61 -10.41
C CYS A 140 1.63 13.71 -10.97
N ALA A 141 0.85 12.63 -10.93
CA ALA A 141 -0.52 12.62 -11.45
C ALA A 141 -1.43 13.64 -10.74
N LEU A 142 -1.34 13.74 -9.41
CA LEU A 142 -2.10 14.72 -8.62
C LEU A 142 -1.67 16.16 -8.90
N ALA A 143 -0.37 16.41 -9.05
CA ALA A 143 0.18 17.72 -9.36
C ALA A 143 -0.24 18.17 -10.76
N ASP A 144 -0.06 17.32 -11.77
CA ASP A 144 -0.43 17.61 -13.18
C ASP A 144 -1.93 17.87 -13.33
N ALA A 145 -2.75 17.20 -12.50
CA ALA A 145 -4.19 17.38 -12.47
C ALA A 145 -4.64 18.66 -11.72
N GLY A 146 -3.72 19.36 -11.02
CA GLY A 146 -4.04 20.52 -10.18
C GLY A 146 -4.81 20.15 -8.90
N CYS A 147 -4.69 18.91 -8.43
CA CYS A 147 -5.40 18.39 -7.26
C CYS A 147 -4.70 18.66 -5.92
N LEU A 148 -3.48 19.20 -5.93
CA LEU A 148 -2.75 19.55 -4.71
C LEU A 148 -2.96 21.02 -4.35
N ALA A 149 -3.34 21.28 -3.09
CA ALA A 149 -3.42 22.64 -2.56
C ALA A 149 -2.02 23.28 -2.44
N ASP A 150 -1.97 24.61 -2.36
CA ASP A 150 -0.70 25.29 -2.10
C ASP A 150 -0.14 24.90 -0.73
N GLY A 151 1.10 24.44 -0.71
CA GLY A 151 1.74 23.92 0.49
C GLY A 151 1.26 22.53 0.94
N ALA A 152 0.54 21.80 0.09
CA ALA A 152 0.16 20.40 0.37
C ALA A 152 1.36 19.55 0.78
N LYS A 153 1.11 18.61 1.68
CA LYS A 153 2.14 17.71 2.22
C LYS A 153 1.88 16.29 1.75
N THR A 154 2.95 15.51 1.65
CA THR A 154 2.85 14.08 1.41
C THR A 154 3.70 13.31 2.40
N VAL A 155 3.21 12.13 2.79
CA VAL A 155 3.87 11.20 3.73
C VAL A 155 3.76 9.80 3.16
N ALA A 156 4.89 9.10 3.04
CA ALA A 156 4.91 7.67 2.79
C ALA A 156 5.22 6.93 4.09
N TYR A 157 4.41 5.91 4.41
CA TYR A 157 4.72 5.02 5.52
C TYR A 157 5.74 3.97 5.10
N SER A 158 6.78 3.83 5.91
CA SER A 158 7.78 2.77 5.77
C SER A 158 7.83 1.96 7.06
N TYR A 159 8.20 0.69 6.94
CA TYR A 159 8.35 -0.20 8.08
C TYR A 159 9.81 -0.21 8.54
N VAL A 160 10.02 0.12 9.80
CA VAL A 160 11.27 -0.11 10.51
C VAL A 160 10.97 -1.03 11.68
N GLY A 161 11.30 -2.29 11.53
CA GLY A 161 11.06 -3.30 12.56
C GLY A 161 11.98 -3.16 13.78
N PRO A 162 11.78 -3.99 14.81
CA PRO A 162 12.72 -4.06 15.93
C PRO A 162 14.09 -4.55 15.45
N GLU A 163 15.15 -4.18 16.18
CA GLU A 163 16.54 -4.44 15.82
C GLU A 163 16.82 -5.91 15.43
N ILE A 164 16.13 -6.86 16.08
CA ILE A 164 16.24 -8.29 15.76
C ILE A 164 15.82 -8.63 14.32
N THR A 165 15.05 -7.79 13.66
CA THR A 165 14.56 -8.01 12.29
C THR A 165 15.37 -7.24 11.23
N TRP A 166 16.27 -6.32 11.64
CA TRP A 166 17.04 -5.50 10.70
C TRP A 166 17.82 -6.28 9.65
N PRO A 167 18.48 -7.42 9.96
CA PRO A 167 19.21 -8.18 8.93
C PRO A 167 18.35 -8.67 7.76
N VAL A 168 17.02 -8.60 7.87
CA VAL A 168 16.06 -9.03 6.82
C VAL A 168 15.32 -7.84 6.21
N TYR A 169 15.22 -6.70 6.92
CA TYR A 169 14.40 -5.55 6.51
C TYR A 169 15.20 -4.28 6.15
N THR A 170 16.49 -4.28 6.31
CA THR A 170 17.34 -3.09 6.02
C THR A 170 18.33 -3.34 4.92
#